data_ed3d5c2178e2a1126c365b2f17addc52
#
_entry.id   ed3d5c2178e2a1126c365b2f17addc52
#
_cell.length_a   1.000
_cell.length_b   1.000
_cell.length_c   1.000
_cell.angle_alpha   90.00
_cell.angle_beta   90.00
_cell.angle_gamma   90.00
#
_symmetry.space_group_name_H-M   'P 1'
#
loop_
_entity.id
_entity.type
_entity.pdbx_description
1 polymer ?
#
loop_
_entity_poly.entity_id
_entity_poly.type
_entity_poly.pdbx_seq_one_letter_code
_entity_poly.pdbx_strand_id
1 'polypeptide(L)'
;MTKTTRRTLLQGAAALTAAAALPIRSSAQGESLKFGILTPLTGAGGQDGPRMLKAMQAVIEEVNKAGGVLGRKIETVVEDDQTSPEAAVRAARKLIEVDKVPVIMGTWASSVTSAVAPVCWESKTFLCTVSGADSITQLPHQGYLIRTQPNSKLQGTSHAEFIAGMGKKKVAVIGIQAPFALSTKEHLDNVLKSKGASVVAHMIYEKDKPTYRSEIDQAMKSDPDFLYLNGYAPDTVVVLRDLFKANINLPKFCQSYAVPQKTLDTIPAEVSAGTFTGQPSADIESQAFKLATQRLGFEPDSYEGQATDWASLVILTVAKAKEATGTALKDNVRKISQGAGQKVYSAVEGLKALAEGKEINYEGASGPCDFTEIGDIQDCKFRFLQVKGGALTFVKIA
;
A
#
# COMPACT_ATOMS: atom_id res chain seq x y z
N MET A 1 -59.21 -57.24 -36.41
CA MET A 1 -57.94 -56.84 -37.00
C MET A 1 -58.11 -55.43 -37.51
N THR A 2 -57.77 -54.47 -36.69
CA THR A 2 -57.86 -53.03 -37.01
C THR A 2 -56.53 -52.53 -37.55
N LYS A 3 -56.55 -52.08 -38.80
CA LYS A 3 -55.35 -51.55 -39.47
C LYS A 3 -55.04 -50.17 -38.97
N THR A 4 -53.90 -50.03 -38.25
CA THR A 4 -53.35 -48.75 -37.82
C THR A 4 -52.68 -48.06 -39.03
N THR A 5 -53.20 -46.93 -39.44
CA THR A 5 -52.75 -46.22 -40.61
C THR A 5 -51.52 -45.35 -40.28
N ARG A 6 -50.59 -45.27 -41.24
CA ARG A 6 -49.30 -44.46 -41.13
C ARG A 6 -49.48 -42.99 -40.76
N ARG A 7 -50.70 -42.48 -40.69
CA ARG A 7 -50.99 -41.06 -40.34
C ARG A 7 -50.97 -40.77 -38.84
N THR A 8 -51.18 -41.82 -37.98
CA THR A 8 -51.20 -41.65 -36.53
C THR A 8 -49.78 -41.69 -35.91
N LEU A 9 -48.78 -42.19 -36.65
CA LEU A 9 -47.36 -42.20 -36.20
C LEU A 9 -46.63 -40.90 -36.49
N LEU A 10 -47.10 -40.04 -37.38
CA LEU A 10 -46.50 -38.76 -37.70
C LEU A 10 -46.99 -37.59 -36.84
N GLN A 11 -48.06 -37.74 -36.09
CA GLN A 11 -48.59 -36.74 -35.17
C GLN A 11 -47.99 -36.85 -33.75
N GLY A 12 -47.42 -38.02 -33.37
CA GLY A 12 -46.75 -38.23 -32.10
C GLY A 12 -45.29 -37.73 -32.04
N ALA A 13 -44.64 -37.54 -33.20
CA ALA A 13 -43.23 -37.13 -33.25
C ALA A 13 -43.02 -35.59 -33.26
N ALA A 14 -44.08 -34.81 -33.53
CA ALA A 14 -44.00 -33.35 -33.57
C ALA A 14 -44.18 -32.66 -32.19
N ALA A 15 -44.61 -33.40 -31.16
CA ALA A 15 -44.86 -32.85 -29.83
C ALA A 15 -43.65 -32.99 -28.85
N LEU A 16 -42.60 -33.74 -29.22
CA LEU A 16 -41.44 -33.98 -28.39
C LEU A 16 -40.19 -33.11 -28.76
N THR A 17 -40.27 -32.33 -29.84
CA THR A 17 -39.13 -31.46 -30.27
C THR A 17 -39.29 -29.98 -29.89
N ALA A 18 -40.39 -29.58 -29.23
CA ALA A 18 -40.64 -28.18 -28.84
C ALA A 18 -40.19 -27.84 -27.40
N ALA A 19 -39.65 -28.82 -26.63
CA ALA A 19 -39.25 -28.59 -25.23
C ALA A 19 -37.74 -28.41 -25.03
N ALA A 20 -36.91 -28.32 -26.08
CA ALA A 20 -35.46 -28.30 -25.96
C ALA A 20 -34.77 -27.03 -26.51
N ALA A 21 -35.49 -25.91 -26.63
CA ALA A 21 -34.89 -24.65 -27.03
C ALA A 21 -35.32 -23.52 -26.08
N LEU A 22 -35.14 -23.74 -24.76
CA LEU A 22 -34.95 -22.60 -23.90
C LEU A 22 -33.58 -22.05 -24.27
N PRO A 23 -33.46 -20.78 -24.70
CA PRO A 23 -32.15 -20.17 -24.85
C PRO A 23 -31.51 -20.22 -23.46
N ILE A 24 -30.45 -21.01 -23.31
CA ILE A 24 -29.50 -20.77 -22.25
C ILE A 24 -29.13 -19.30 -22.41
N ARG A 25 -29.70 -18.43 -21.58
CA ARG A 25 -29.22 -17.09 -21.43
C ARG A 25 -27.77 -17.25 -20.96
N SER A 26 -26.86 -17.37 -21.91
CA SER A 26 -25.50 -16.95 -21.72
C SER A 26 -25.68 -15.53 -21.20
N SER A 27 -25.50 -15.31 -19.89
CA SER A 27 -25.38 -13.97 -19.38
C SER A 27 -24.20 -13.42 -20.14
N ALA A 28 -24.46 -12.52 -21.09
CA ALA A 28 -23.40 -11.75 -21.75
C ALA A 28 -22.63 -11.13 -20.60
N GLN A 29 -21.49 -11.72 -20.26
CA GLN A 29 -20.60 -11.20 -19.25
C GLN A 29 -20.21 -9.81 -19.79
N GLY A 30 -20.68 -8.76 -19.13
CA GLY A 30 -20.41 -7.38 -19.57
C GLY A 30 -18.89 -7.19 -19.73
N GLU A 31 -18.49 -6.26 -20.57
CA GLU A 31 -17.07 -5.90 -20.73
C GLU A 31 -16.40 -5.78 -19.36
N SER A 32 -15.19 -6.35 -19.20
CA SER A 32 -14.45 -6.33 -17.94
C SER A 32 -14.24 -4.91 -17.39
N LEU A 33 -14.16 -4.77 -16.10
CA LEU A 33 -13.78 -3.51 -15.44
C LEU A 33 -12.26 -3.41 -15.41
N LYS A 34 -11.71 -2.36 -16.00
CA LYS A 34 -10.26 -2.12 -15.97
C LYS A 34 -9.88 -1.26 -14.78
N PHE A 35 -8.95 -1.74 -13.95
CA PHE A 35 -8.33 -0.97 -12.87
C PHE A 35 -6.85 -0.78 -13.15
N GLY A 36 -6.34 0.43 -12.96
CA GLY A 36 -4.93 0.75 -13.13
C GLY A 36 -4.13 0.39 -11.88
N ILE A 37 -2.94 -0.14 -12.10
CA ILE A 37 -1.92 -0.33 -11.06
C ILE A 37 -0.66 0.40 -11.51
N LEU A 38 -0.19 1.34 -10.70
CA LEU A 38 1.03 2.12 -10.94
C LEU A 38 1.93 1.99 -9.73
N THR A 39 2.95 1.15 -9.83
CA THR A 39 3.80 0.79 -8.67
C THR A 39 5.25 0.62 -9.12
N PRO A 40 6.26 0.82 -8.24
CA PRO A 40 7.67 0.71 -8.64
C PRO A 40 8.06 -0.75 -8.84
N LEU A 41 7.94 -1.25 -10.06
CA LEU A 41 8.44 -2.58 -10.41
C LEU A 41 9.96 -2.57 -10.56
N THR A 42 10.53 -1.39 -10.83
CA THR A 42 11.97 -1.13 -10.91
C THR A 42 12.36 0.12 -10.11
N GLY A 43 13.65 0.45 -10.07
CA GLY A 43 14.17 1.59 -9.32
C GLY A 43 14.28 1.33 -7.81
N ALA A 44 14.30 2.38 -7.00
CA ALA A 44 14.55 2.30 -5.56
C ALA A 44 13.46 1.50 -4.80
N GLY A 45 12.22 1.50 -5.29
CA GLY A 45 11.08 0.75 -4.74
C GLY A 45 10.89 -0.64 -5.36
N GLY A 46 11.80 -1.09 -6.23
CA GLY A 46 11.66 -2.35 -6.98
C GLY A 46 11.64 -3.62 -6.12
N GLN A 47 11.89 -3.52 -4.83
CA GLN A 47 11.70 -4.64 -3.88
C GLN A 47 10.25 -4.72 -3.37
N ASP A 48 9.57 -3.58 -3.24
CA ASP A 48 8.23 -3.47 -2.65
C ASP A 48 7.13 -3.53 -3.71
N GLY A 49 7.31 -2.90 -4.87
CA GLY A 49 6.31 -2.82 -5.93
C GLY A 49 5.78 -4.17 -6.41
N PRO A 50 6.62 -5.17 -6.74
CA PRO A 50 6.15 -6.49 -7.15
C PRO A 50 5.34 -7.22 -6.06
N ARG A 51 5.65 -7.00 -4.79
CA ARG A 51 4.93 -7.59 -3.64
C ARG A 51 3.55 -6.95 -3.48
N MET A 52 3.47 -5.62 -3.57
CA MET A 52 2.21 -4.87 -3.59
C MET A 52 1.32 -5.30 -4.76
N LEU A 53 1.89 -5.44 -5.96
CA LEU A 53 1.18 -5.93 -7.15
C LEU A 53 0.59 -7.31 -6.91
N LYS A 54 1.39 -8.25 -6.37
CA LYS A 54 0.92 -9.61 -6.04
C LYS A 54 -0.24 -9.58 -5.06
N ALA A 55 -0.19 -8.73 -4.03
CA ALA A 55 -1.26 -8.61 -3.03
C ALA A 55 -2.57 -8.10 -3.64
N MET A 56 -2.53 -7.07 -4.48
CA MET A 56 -3.71 -6.57 -5.20
C MET A 56 -4.29 -7.61 -6.15
N GLN A 57 -3.45 -8.28 -6.93
CA GLN A 57 -3.88 -9.30 -7.88
C GLN A 57 -4.52 -10.50 -7.19
N ALA A 58 -4.02 -10.91 -6.03
CA ALA A 58 -4.59 -12.01 -5.26
C ALA A 58 -6.03 -11.71 -4.79
N VAL A 59 -6.33 -10.48 -4.35
CA VAL A 59 -7.70 -10.05 -4.01
C VAL A 59 -8.60 -10.06 -5.26
N ILE A 60 -8.12 -9.49 -6.36
CA ILE A 60 -8.88 -9.40 -7.61
C ILE A 60 -9.18 -10.79 -8.17
N GLU A 61 -8.22 -11.71 -8.10
CA GLU A 61 -8.42 -13.09 -8.53
C GLU A 61 -9.49 -13.80 -7.69
N GLU A 62 -9.45 -13.64 -6.35
CA GLU A 62 -10.46 -14.20 -5.44
C GLU A 62 -11.86 -13.67 -5.77
N VAL A 63 -12.00 -12.37 -5.96
CA VAL A 63 -13.27 -11.72 -6.35
C VAL A 63 -13.72 -12.20 -7.73
N ASN A 64 -12.83 -12.31 -8.69
CA ASN A 64 -13.14 -12.81 -10.02
C ASN A 64 -13.61 -14.27 -10.00
N LYS A 65 -13.04 -15.12 -9.13
CA LYS A 65 -13.52 -16.51 -8.91
C LYS A 65 -14.92 -16.52 -8.30
N ALA A 66 -15.22 -15.55 -7.44
CA ALA A 66 -16.54 -15.38 -6.82
C ALA A 66 -17.62 -14.75 -7.75
N GLY A 67 -17.28 -14.44 -9.00
CA GLY A 67 -18.22 -13.87 -9.98
C GLY A 67 -17.95 -12.41 -10.38
N GLY A 68 -16.93 -11.79 -9.82
CA GLY A 68 -16.55 -10.39 -10.10
C GLY A 68 -17.36 -9.37 -9.31
N VAL A 69 -17.40 -8.15 -9.79
CA VAL A 69 -18.20 -7.06 -9.22
C VAL A 69 -19.17 -6.52 -10.27
N LEU A 70 -20.42 -6.24 -9.88
CA LEU A 70 -21.50 -5.86 -10.78
C LEU A 70 -21.72 -6.84 -11.97
N GLY A 71 -21.45 -8.15 -11.75
CA GLY A 71 -21.53 -9.18 -12.78
C GLY A 71 -20.41 -9.13 -13.84
N ARG A 72 -19.36 -8.37 -13.60
CA ARG A 72 -18.23 -8.16 -14.52
C ARG A 72 -16.92 -8.63 -13.85
N LYS A 73 -16.04 -9.21 -14.67
CA LYS A 73 -14.66 -9.51 -14.22
C LYS A 73 -13.86 -8.22 -14.11
N ILE A 74 -12.85 -8.23 -13.23
CA ILE A 74 -11.89 -7.13 -13.09
C ILE A 74 -10.62 -7.53 -13.83
N GLU A 75 -10.13 -6.65 -14.69
CA GLU A 75 -8.82 -6.70 -15.34
C GLU A 75 -7.92 -5.61 -14.80
N THR A 76 -6.64 -5.89 -14.64
CA THR A 76 -5.65 -4.91 -14.21
C THR A 76 -4.76 -4.49 -15.37
N VAL A 77 -4.55 -3.20 -15.52
CA VAL A 77 -3.53 -2.64 -16.39
C VAL A 77 -2.39 -2.16 -15.50
N VAL A 78 -1.21 -2.75 -15.66
CA VAL A 78 -0.05 -2.56 -14.78
C VAL A 78 1.00 -1.72 -15.49
N GLU A 79 1.47 -0.67 -14.82
CA GLU A 79 2.55 0.20 -15.28
C GLU A 79 3.63 0.33 -14.19
N ASP A 80 4.87 0.44 -14.61
CA ASP A 80 6.04 0.67 -13.76
C ASP A 80 6.29 2.18 -13.60
N ASP A 81 6.27 2.69 -12.38
CA ASP A 81 6.62 4.08 -12.09
C ASP A 81 8.15 4.31 -12.00
N GLN A 82 8.96 3.23 -11.98
CA GLN A 82 10.43 3.24 -11.90
C GLN A 82 10.98 4.04 -10.69
N THR A 83 10.15 4.35 -9.71
CA THR A 83 10.45 5.32 -8.64
C THR A 83 10.86 6.70 -9.20
N SER A 84 10.37 7.06 -10.38
CA SER A 84 10.66 8.29 -11.14
C SER A 84 9.39 9.09 -11.39
N PRO A 85 9.30 10.36 -10.94
CA PRO A 85 8.15 11.22 -11.19
C PRO A 85 7.79 11.34 -12.67
N GLU A 86 8.80 11.47 -13.55
CA GLU A 86 8.61 11.65 -14.98
C GLU A 86 8.07 10.38 -15.67
N ALA A 87 8.60 9.20 -15.29
CA ALA A 87 8.10 7.93 -15.79
C ALA A 87 6.67 7.69 -15.31
N ALA A 88 6.41 7.96 -14.03
CA ALA A 88 5.11 7.80 -13.41
C ALA A 88 4.01 8.67 -14.05
N VAL A 89 4.30 9.94 -14.36
CA VAL A 89 3.35 10.83 -15.04
C VAL A 89 2.99 10.31 -16.43
N ARG A 90 3.98 9.82 -17.20
CA ARG A 90 3.71 9.21 -18.52
C ARG A 90 2.85 7.96 -18.40
N ALA A 91 3.17 7.09 -17.43
CA ALA A 91 2.42 5.87 -17.16
C ALA A 91 0.98 6.17 -16.67
N ALA A 92 0.80 7.14 -15.77
CA ALA A 92 -0.52 7.57 -15.30
C ALA A 92 -1.39 8.11 -16.45
N ARG A 93 -0.81 8.95 -17.34
CA ARG A 93 -1.54 9.42 -18.51
C ARG A 93 -1.96 8.28 -19.44
N LYS A 94 -1.10 7.29 -19.68
CA LYS A 94 -1.46 6.11 -20.46
C LYS A 94 -2.64 5.37 -19.83
N LEU A 95 -2.58 5.08 -18.53
CA LEU A 95 -3.66 4.41 -17.79
C LEU A 95 -4.99 5.19 -17.91
N ILE A 96 -4.94 6.52 -17.82
CA ILE A 96 -6.13 7.37 -17.81
C ILE A 96 -6.65 7.62 -19.23
N GLU A 97 -5.78 8.04 -20.15
CA GLU A 97 -6.18 8.55 -21.47
C GLU A 97 -6.37 7.43 -22.50
N VAL A 98 -5.60 6.35 -22.41
CA VAL A 98 -5.66 5.20 -23.33
C VAL A 98 -6.48 4.07 -22.75
N ASP A 99 -6.14 3.61 -21.55
CA ASP A 99 -6.78 2.44 -20.92
C ASP A 99 -8.11 2.78 -20.23
N LYS A 100 -8.38 4.10 -19.99
CA LYS A 100 -9.63 4.63 -19.41
C LYS A 100 -9.95 4.08 -18.03
N VAL A 101 -8.94 3.88 -17.20
CA VAL A 101 -9.14 3.36 -15.86
C VAL A 101 -9.80 4.40 -14.93
N PRO A 102 -10.78 4.02 -14.10
CA PRO A 102 -11.41 4.92 -13.13
C PRO A 102 -10.58 5.13 -11.88
N VAL A 103 -9.58 4.28 -11.66
CA VAL A 103 -8.74 4.25 -10.46
C VAL A 103 -7.31 3.86 -10.81
N ILE A 104 -6.36 4.46 -10.10
CA ILE A 104 -4.98 4.03 -10.04
C ILE A 104 -4.70 3.59 -8.60
N MET A 105 -4.40 2.31 -8.42
CA MET A 105 -3.92 1.74 -7.15
C MET A 105 -2.41 1.68 -7.19
N GLY A 106 -1.77 2.27 -6.21
CA GLY A 106 -0.32 2.29 -6.17
C GLY A 106 0.21 3.68 -5.88
N THR A 107 1.39 3.96 -6.37
CA THR A 107 2.33 5.02 -6.01
C THR A 107 2.88 4.85 -4.59
N TRP A 108 4.18 4.61 -4.54
CA TRP A 108 4.92 4.35 -3.32
C TRP A 108 5.78 5.54 -2.88
N ALA A 109 6.58 6.09 -3.78
CA ALA A 109 7.44 7.23 -3.47
C ALA A 109 6.66 8.54 -3.45
N SER A 110 6.88 9.38 -2.43
CA SER A 110 6.16 10.65 -2.27
C SER A 110 6.39 11.63 -3.42
N SER A 111 7.59 11.65 -4.02
CA SER A 111 7.88 12.45 -5.22
C SER A 111 7.06 12.01 -6.43
N VAL A 112 6.85 10.69 -6.58
CA VAL A 112 6.01 10.09 -7.62
C VAL A 112 4.54 10.48 -7.40
N THR A 113 4.03 10.28 -6.19
CA THR A 113 2.63 10.62 -5.87
C THR A 113 2.34 12.10 -6.08
N SER A 114 3.25 12.98 -5.64
CA SER A 114 3.09 14.43 -5.83
C SER A 114 3.00 14.84 -7.30
N ALA A 115 3.68 14.11 -8.19
CA ALA A 115 3.64 14.37 -9.62
C ALA A 115 2.41 13.76 -10.31
N VAL A 116 1.96 12.58 -9.86
CA VAL A 116 0.82 11.84 -10.44
C VAL A 116 -0.54 12.36 -9.95
N ALA A 117 -0.65 12.77 -8.70
CA ALA A 117 -1.91 13.19 -8.11
C ALA A 117 -2.64 14.29 -8.91
N PRO A 118 -1.97 15.35 -9.44
CA PRO A 118 -2.62 16.34 -10.30
C PRO A 118 -3.29 15.72 -11.53
N VAL A 119 -2.59 14.81 -12.20
CA VAL A 119 -3.12 14.12 -13.39
C VAL A 119 -4.39 13.32 -13.05
N CYS A 120 -4.42 12.71 -11.84
CA CYS A 120 -5.56 11.92 -11.38
C CYS A 120 -6.79 12.80 -11.09
N TRP A 121 -6.67 13.83 -10.25
CA TRP A 121 -7.88 14.61 -9.89
C TRP A 121 -8.42 15.44 -11.05
N GLU A 122 -7.55 15.98 -11.93
CA GLU A 122 -7.97 16.70 -13.13
C GLU A 122 -8.78 15.82 -14.09
N SER A 123 -8.42 14.53 -14.16
CA SER A 123 -9.12 13.53 -14.98
C SER A 123 -10.25 12.81 -14.22
N LYS A 124 -10.54 13.19 -12.98
CA LYS A 124 -11.51 12.52 -12.10
C LYS A 124 -11.21 11.03 -11.92
N THR A 125 -9.93 10.64 -11.92
CA THR A 125 -9.45 9.29 -11.62
C THR A 125 -9.10 9.22 -10.13
N PHE A 126 -9.56 8.18 -9.45
CA PHE A 126 -9.28 7.99 -8.02
C PHE A 126 -7.88 7.43 -7.82
N LEU A 127 -7.15 7.92 -6.82
CA LEU A 127 -5.77 7.50 -6.51
C LEU A 127 -5.68 6.90 -5.11
N CYS A 128 -5.16 5.69 -5.00
CA CYS A 128 -4.75 5.08 -3.74
C CYS A 128 -3.23 5.15 -3.62
N THR A 129 -2.68 5.47 -2.43
CA THR A 129 -1.22 5.60 -2.24
C THR A 129 -0.75 5.11 -0.88
N VAL A 130 0.53 4.70 -0.79
CA VAL A 130 1.27 4.48 0.48
C VAL A 130 2.34 5.53 0.72
N SER A 131 2.34 6.62 0.00
CA SER A 131 3.35 7.69 0.14
C SER A 131 3.22 8.43 1.47
N GLY A 132 4.34 8.58 2.19
CA GLY A 132 4.33 9.07 3.58
C GLY A 132 4.29 10.59 3.76
N ALA A 133 4.75 11.43 2.80
CA ALA A 133 4.87 12.87 3.02
C ALA A 133 3.52 13.53 3.32
N ASP A 134 3.48 14.43 4.31
CA ASP A 134 2.25 15.12 4.72
C ASP A 134 1.69 16.02 3.61
N SER A 135 2.56 16.58 2.78
CA SER A 135 2.16 17.45 1.66
C SER A 135 1.22 16.77 0.65
N ILE A 136 1.17 15.44 0.57
CA ILE A 136 0.38 14.70 -0.42
C ILE A 136 -1.12 14.91 -0.23
N THR A 137 -1.60 14.79 0.99
CA THR A 137 -3.02 14.97 1.32
C THR A 137 -3.40 16.45 1.52
N GLN A 138 -2.40 17.34 1.55
CA GLN A 138 -2.60 18.79 1.52
C GLN A 138 -2.76 19.36 0.10
N LEU A 139 -2.48 18.57 -0.95
CA LEU A 139 -2.74 18.95 -2.32
C LEU A 139 -4.25 19.15 -2.54
N PRO A 140 -4.67 20.00 -3.49
CA PRO A 140 -6.09 20.27 -3.77
C PRO A 140 -6.76 19.11 -4.55
N HIS A 141 -6.60 17.89 -4.06
CA HIS A 141 -7.03 16.65 -4.72
C HIS A 141 -8.55 16.41 -4.71
N GLN A 142 -9.33 17.31 -4.12
CA GLN A 142 -10.80 17.31 -4.16
C GLN A 142 -11.44 15.98 -3.71
N GLY A 143 -10.75 15.20 -2.87
CA GLY A 143 -11.20 13.89 -2.42
C GLY A 143 -10.85 12.71 -3.35
N TYR A 144 -10.21 12.94 -4.48
CA TYR A 144 -9.79 11.88 -5.41
C TYR A 144 -8.54 11.11 -4.96
N LEU A 145 -8.15 11.21 -3.70
CA LEU A 145 -6.99 10.54 -3.13
C LEU A 145 -7.28 9.99 -1.75
N ILE A 146 -6.83 8.75 -1.49
CA ILE A 146 -6.73 8.18 -0.14
C ILE A 146 -5.32 7.61 0.07
N ARG A 147 -4.90 7.62 1.34
CA ARG A 147 -3.64 7.07 1.77
C ARG A 147 -3.84 6.07 2.90
N THR A 148 -3.45 4.82 2.69
CA THR A 148 -3.49 3.76 3.71
C THR A 148 -2.23 3.70 4.57
N GLN A 149 -1.15 4.34 4.13
CA GLN A 149 0.07 4.52 4.93
C GLN A 149 -0.13 5.63 5.96
N PRO A 150 0.30 5.47 7.23
CA PRO A 150 0.39 6.58 8.16
C PRO A 150 1.29 7.67 7.58
N ASN A 151 0.88 8.92 7.74
CA ASN A 151 1.62 10.07 7.25
C ASN A 151 2.94 10.27 8.02
N SER A 152 3.79 11.17 7.53
CA SER A 152 5.09 11.45 8.16
C SER A 152 4.96 11.98 9.59
N LYS A 153 3.85 12.63 9.92
CA LYS A 153 3.57 13.08 11.29
C LYS A 153 3.41 11.89 12.24
N LEU A 154 2.56 10.92 11.91
CA LEU A 154 2.37 9.71 12.72
C LEU A 154 3.68 8.92 12.83
N GLN A 155 4.38 8.72 11.71
CA GLN A 155 5.64 7.99 11.68
C GLN A 155 6.73 8.71 12.51
N GLY A 156 6.98 9.97 12.25
CA GLY A 156 8.01 10.78 12.95
C GLY A 156 7.75 10.87 14.45
N THR A 157 6.48 11.00 14.85
CA THR A 157 6.07 10.99 16.25
C THR A 157 6.41 9.65 16.91
N SER A 158 5.96 8.55 16.34
CA SER A 158 6.19 7.20 16.88
C SER A 158 7.69 6.85 16.96
N HIS A 159 8.47 7.21 15.93
CA HIS A 159 9.92 6.99 15.92
C HIS A 159 10.64 7.83 16.99
N ALA A 160 10.25 9.10 17.16
CA ALA A 160 10.83 9.97 18.18
C ALA A 160 10.54 9.46 19.59
N GLU A 161 9.30 9.01 19.84
CA GLU A 161 8.92 8.41 21.14
C GLU A 161 9.71 7.13 21.42
N PHE A 162 9.93 6.30 20.40
CA PHE A 162 10.76 5.12 20.52
C PHE A 162 12.21 5.47 20.90
N ILE A 163 12.83 6.43 20.19
CA ILE A 163 14.20 6.87 20.41
C ILE A 163 14.36 7.53 21.80
N ALA A 164 13.43 8.43 22.15
CA ALA A 164 13.43 9.07 23.48
C ALA A 164 13.24 8.05 24.62
N GLY A 165 12.37 7.03 24.40
CA GLY A 165 12.19 5.92 25.35
C GLY A 165 13.43 5.05 25.57
N MET A 166 14.40 5.09 24.65
CA MET A 166 15.72 4.49 24.81
C MET A 166 16.69 5.39 25.61
N GLY A 167 16.27 6.54 26.08
CA GLY A 167 17.09 7.51 26.80
C GLY A 167 18.05 8.31 25.94
N LYS A 168 17.90 8.27 24.60
CA LYS A 168 18.75 8.99 23.65
C LYS A 168 18.42 10.48 23.61
N LYS A 169 19.46 11.34 23.54
CA LYS A 169 19.32 12.77 23.68
C LYS A 169 19.82 13.56 22.47
N LYS A 170 20.82 13.04 21.75
CA LYS A 170 21.48 13.70 20.63
C LYS A 170 21.34 12.85 19.37
N VAL A 171 20.38 13.18 18.53
CA VAL A 171 20.11 12.39 17.30
C VAL A 171 20.73 13.08 16.10
N ALA A 172 21.59 12.41 15.35
CA ALA A 172 22.00 12.88 14.03
C ALA A 172 21.14 12.21 12.95
N VAL A 173 20.57 13.00 12.07
CA VAL A 173 19.76 12.54 10.93
C VAL A 173 20.63 12.56 9.68
N ILE A 174 20.70 11.44 8.97
CA ILE A 174 21.31 11.30 7.65
C ILE A 174 20.23 10.82 6.71
N GLY A 175 19.75 11.67 5.81
CA GLY A 175 18.57 11.41 5.00
C GLY A 175 18.71 11.80 3.55
N ILE A 176 17.96 11.11 2.70
CA ILE A 176 17.85 11.44 1.28
C ILE A 176 17.08 12.75 1.08
N GLN A 177 17.40 13.48 0.03
CA GLN A 177 16.60 14.63 -0.40
C GLN A 177 15.30 14.16 -1.05
N ALA A 178 14.31 13.82 -0.22
CA ALA A 178 13.00 13.37 -0.67
C ALA A 178 11.90 13.91 0.25
N PRO A 179 10.68 14.17 -0.26
CA PRO A 179 9.60 14.79 0.52
C PRO A 179 9.26 14.03 1.80
N PHE A 180 9.19 12.69 1.76
CA PHE A 180 8.92 11.89 2.96
C PHE A 180 10.00 12.04 4.03
N ALA A 181 11.29 12.10 3.61
CA ALA A 181 12.41 12.16 4.54
C ALA A 181 12.47 13.52 5.27
N LEU A 182 12.20 14.59 4.55
CA LEU A 182 12.14 15.94 5.11
C LEU A 182 10.96 16.08 6.07
N SER A 183 9.78 15.64 5.66
CA SER A 183 8.56 15.68 6.47
C SER A 183 8.69 14.85 7.75
N THR A 184 9.18 13.60 7.67
CA THR A 184 9.38 12.75 8.84
C THR A 184 10.39 13.35 9.82
N LYS A 185 11.49 13.93 9.32
CA LYS A 185 12.52 14.60 10.15
C LYS A 185 11.93 15.78 10.93
N GLU A 186 11.06 16.55 10.32
CA GLU A 186 10.43 17.71 10.99
C GLU A 186 9.63 17.26 12.23
N HIS A 187 8.79 16.25 12.09
CA HIS A 187 8.00 15.70 13.20
C HIS A 187 8.87 15.00 14.24
N LEU A 188 9.88 14.25 13.79
CA LEU A 188 10.89 13.65 14.67
C LEU A 188 11.54 14.69 15.58
N ASP A 189 12.02 15.81 15.01
CA ASP A 189 12.69 16.89 15.75
C ASP A 189 11.75 17.55 16.77
N ASN A 190 10.53 17.88 16.36
CA ASN A 190 9.53 18.50 17.23
C ASN A 190 9.20 17.63 18.45
N VAL A 191 9.01 16.34 18.26
CA VAL A 191 8.69 15.40 19.35
C VAL A 191 9.92 15.15 20.23
N LEU A 192 11.11 14.98 19.65
CA LEU A 192 12.34 14.82 20.44
C LEU A 192 12.56 16.01 21.36
N LYS A 193 12.38 17.25 20.88
CA LYS A 193 12.47 18.47 21.70
C LYS A 193 11.49 18.44 22.88
N SER A 194 10.26 18.03 22.67
CA SER A 194 9.26 17.90 23.75
C SER A 194 9.65 16.85 24.82
N LYS A 195 10.51 15.89 24.46
CA LYS A 195 11.00 14.81 25.33
C LYS A 195 12.43 15.13 25.91
N GLY A 196 12.92 16.34 25.74
CA GLY A 196 14.23 16.77 26.22
C GLY A 196 15.41 16.11 25.47
N ALA A 197 15.21 15.81 24.21
CA ALA A 197 16.22 15.37 23.23
C ALA A 197 16.24 16.33 22.03
N SER A 198 17.17 16.21 21.11
CA SER A 198 17.23 17.09 19.93
C SER A 198 17.89 16.43 18.74
N VAL A 199 17.55 16.89 17.55
CA VAL A 199 18.31 16.62 16.34
C VAL A 199 19.52 17.57 16.35
N VAL A 200 20.72 17.03 16.54
CA VAL A 200 21.97 17.79 16.67
C VAL A 200 22.69 17.97 15.34
N ALA A 201 22.37 17.15 14.34
CA ALA A 201 22.85 17.27 12.97
C ALA A 201 21.79 16.77 11.97
N HIS A 202 21.70 17.41 10.82
CA HIS A 202 20.87 16.97 9.71
C HIS A 202 21.65 17.04 8.40
N MET A 203 22.08 15.89 7.92
CA MET A 203 22.78 15.72 6.65
C MET A 203 21.79 15.25 5.60
N ILE A 204 21.65 16.03 4.53
CA ILE A 204 20.83 15.67 3.36
C ILE A 204 21.77 15.21 2.26
N TYR A 205 21.46 14.07 1.64
CA TYR A 205 22.26 13.52 0.56
C TYR A 205 21.45 13.31 -0.73
N GLU A 206 22.15 13.40 -1.86
CA GLU A 206 21.64 12.97 -3.15
C GLU A 206 21.83 11.46 -3.30
N LYS A 207 20.83 10.77 -3.90
CA LYS A 207 20.83 9.32 -4.11
C LYS A 207 21.96 8.84 -5.03
N ASP A 208 22.17 7.53 -5.05
CA ASP A 208 23.03 6.79 -5.97
C ASP A 208 24.54 7.16 -5.85
N LYS A 209 24.98 7.58 -4.66
CA LYS A 209 26.40 7.85 -4.40
C LYS A 209 27.15 6.55 -4.04
N PRO A 210 28.42 6.41 -4.47
CA PRO A 210 29.23 5.23 -4.11
C PRO A 210 29.66 5.23 -2.63
N THR A 211 29.58 6.36 -1.94
CA THR A 211 29.90 6.52 -0.51
C THR A 211 29.20 7.74 0.08
N TYR A 212 28.87 7.67 1.34
CA TYR A 212 28.27 8.74 2.16
C TYR A 212 29.19 9.14 3.32
N ARG A 213 30.48 8.84 3.21
CA ARG A 213 31.46 9.09 4.25
C ARG A 213 31.53 10.56 4.67
N SER A 214 31.42 11.48 3.72
CA SER A 214 31.44 12.93 4.00
C SER A 214 30.28 13.35 4.90
N GLU A 215 29.08 12.89 4.62
CA GLU A 215 27.86 13.17 5.40
C GLU A 215 27.97 12.56 6.80
N ILE A 216 28.50 11.35 6.89
CA ILE A 216 28.76 10.67 8.17
C ILE A 216 29.76 11.45 9.00
N ASP A 217 30.93 11.81 8.44
CA ASP A 217 31.97 12.54 9.16
C ASP A 217 31.47 13.92 9.64
N GLN A 218 30.64 14.59 8.86
CA GLN A 218 30.01 15.85 9.27
C GLN A 218 28.99 15.65 10.40
N ALA A 219 28.13 14.63 10.31
CA ALA A 219 27.16 14.32 11.34
C ALA A 219 27.85 14.00 12.68
N MET A 220 28.95 13.25 12.64
CA MET A 220 29.71 12.87 13.83
C MET A 220 30.37 14.03 14.57
N LYS A 221 30.61 15.18 13.92
CA LYS A 221 31.15 16.38 14.59
C LYS A 221 30.24 16.94 15.68
N SER A 222 28.95 16.64 15.65
CA SER A 222 27.96 17.05 16.66
C SER A 222 27.88 16.10 17.87
N ASP A 223 28.75 15.08 17.94
CA ASP A 223 28.82 14.08 19.01
C ASP A 223 27.44 13.47 19.33
N PRO A 224 26.78 12.83 18.34
CA PRO A 224 25.47 12.21 18.54
C PRO A 224 25.56 10.92 19.37
N ASP A 225 24.49 10.58 20.08
CA ASP A 225 24.36 9.30 20.79
C ASP A 225 23.43 8.31 20.05
N PHE A 226 22.84 8.75 18.93
CA PHE A 226 21.96 7.98 18.08
C PHE A 226 21.95 8.48 16.63
N LEU A 227 21.79 7.56 15.65
CA LEU A 227 21.66 7.92 14.25
C LEU A 227 20.24 7.58 13.74
N TYR A 228 19.65 8.50 12.99
CA TYR A 228 18.41 8.27 12.27
C TYR A 228 18.69 8.30 10.76
N LEU A 229 18.63 7.13 10.12
CA LEU A 229 18.91 6.95 8.69
C LEU A 229 17.59 6.94 7.92
N ASN A 230 17.36 7.97 7.12
CA ASN A 230 16.08 8.21 6.46
C ASN A 230 16.23 8.21 4.94
N GLY A 231 16.41 7.04 4.36
CA GLY A 231 16.64 6.83 2.94
C GLY A 231 16.05 5.53 2.41
N TYR A 232 16.23 5.29 1.14
CA TYR A 232 15.83 4.03 0.49
C TYR A 232 16.90 2.93 0.69
N ALA A 233 16.52 1.67 0.45
CA ALA A 233 17.39 0.53 0.70
C ALA A 233 18.75 0.60 0.01
N PRO A 234 18.88 0.97 -1.28
CA PRO A 234 20.18 1.03 -1.94
C PRO A 234 21.18 1.96 -1.22
N ASP A 235 20.76 3.18 -0.94
CA ASP A 235 21.59 4.18 -0.27
C ASP A 235 21.87 3.83 1.18
N THR A 236 20.84 3.33 1.91
CA THR A 236 20.97 2.93 3.32
C THR A 236 22.01 1.84 3.49
N VAL A 237 22.10 0.88 2.59
CA VAL A 237 23.14 -0.17 2.61
C VAL A 237 24.54 0.44 2.47
N VAL A 238 24.72 1.44 1.61
CA VAL A 238 26.00 2.14 1.47
C VAL A 238 26.33 2.90 2.76
N VAL A 239 25.37 3.62 3.34
CA VAL A 239 25.55 4.32 4.62
C VAL A 239 25.95 3.34 5.74
N LEU A 240 25.27 2.20 5.86
CA LEU A 240 25.59 1.19 6.87
C LEU A 240 27.01 0.62 6.69
N ARG A 241 27.42 0.34 5.46
CA ARG A 241 28.78 -0.10 5.14
C ARG A 241 29.84 0.95 5.47
N ASP A 242 29.56 2.21 5.20
CA ASP A 242 30.48 3.32 5.49
C ASP A 242 30.59 3.57 7.00
N LEU A 243 29.50 3.47 7.75
CA LEU A 243 29.51 3.49 9.24
C LEU A 243 30.37 2.35 9.81
N PHE A 244 30.19 1.14 9.29
CA PHE A 244 30.96 -0.03 9.70
C PHE A 244 32.47 0.14 9.43
N LYS A 245 32.85 0.57 8.21
CA LYS A 245 34.24 0.86 7.84
C LYS A 245 34.87 1.98 8.69
N ALA A 246 34.04 2.90 9.19
CA ALA A 246 34.47 3.99 10.07
C ALA A 246 34.57 3.58 11.55
N ASN A 247 34.25 2.32 11.92
CA ASN A 247 34.11 1.85 13.31
C ASN A 247 33.11 2.67 14.14
N ILE A 248 32.06 3.21 13.50
CA ILE A 248 30.98 3.95 14.18
C ILE A 248 29.90 2.98 14.61
N ASN A 249 29.91 2.62 15.90
CA ASN A 249 29.03 1.61 16.49
C ASN A 249 27.83 2.20 17.27
N LEU A 250 27.35 3.39 16.86
CA LEU A 250 26.18 3.99 17.47
C LEU A 250 24.91 3.17 17.13
N PRO A 251 23.97 3.06 18.08
CA PRO A 251 22.64 2.56 17.79
C PRO A 251 21.99 3.46 16.74
N LYS A 252 21.26 2.87 15.82
CA LYS A 252 20.69 3.57 14.68
C LYS A 252 19.30 3.09 14.35
N PHE A 253 18.51 3.96 13.76
CA PHE A 253 17.17 3.66 13.24
C PHE A 253 17.14 3.82 11.73
N CYS A 254 16.57 2.86 11.05
CA CYS A 254 16.27 2.92 9.62
C CYS A 254 14.77 2.72 9.39
N GLN A 255 14.23 3.28 8.33
CA GLN A 255 12.89 2.94 7.88
C GLN A 255 12.80 1.44 7.52
N SER A 256 11.66 0.80 7.74
CA SER A 256 11.50 -0.65 7.52
C SER A 256 11.78 -1.07 6.08
N TYR A 257 11.35 -0.28 5.11
CA TYR A 257 11.61 -0.52 3.68
C TYR A 257 13.09 -0.32 3.28
N ALA A 258 13.89 0.35 4.12
CA ALA A 258 15.33 0.51 3.87
C ALA A 258 16.15 -0.70 4.31
N VAL A 259 15.64 -1.49 5.26
CA VAL A 259 16.31 -2.67 5.81
C VAL A 259 15.37 -3.89 5.91
N PRO A 260 14.63 -4.24 4.83
CA PRO A 260 13.85 -5.47 4.84
C PRO A 260 14.79 -6.69 4.92
N GLN A 261 14.29 -7.84 5.38
CA GLN A 261 15.11 -9.04 5.56
C GLN A 261 15.90 -9.39 4.30
N LYS A 262 15.26 -9.32 3.13
CA LYS A 262 15.94 -9.56 1.84
C LYS A 262 17.17 -8.67 1.62
N THR A 263 17.13 -7.42 2.06
CA THR A 263 18.29 -6.51 2.00
C THR A 263 19.35 -6.92 3.02
N LEU A 264 18.94 -7.24 4.26
CA LEU A 264 19.85 -7.69 5.30
C LEU A 264 20.61 -8.97 4.91
N ASP A 265 19.97 -9.88 4.21
CA ASP A 265 20.59 -11.12 3.71
C ASP A 265 21.71 -10.87 2.68
N THR A 266 21.82 -9.65 2.13
CA THR A 266 22.86 -9.27 1.14
C THR A 266 24.10 -8.61 1.75
N ILE A 267 24.09 -8.38 3.07
CA ILE A 267 25.20 -7.72 3.79
C ILE A 267 25.64 -8.55 5.00
N PRO A 268 26.91 -8.48 5.39
CA PRO A 268 27.37 -9.13 6.62
C PRO A 268 26.59 -8.64 7.84
N ALA A 269 26.27 -9.54 8.76
CA ALA A 269 25.45 -9.24 9.94
C ALA A 269 26.01 -8.07 10.79
N GLU A 270 27.32 -7.94 10.83
CA GLU A 270 28.04 -6.91 11.58
C GLU A 270 27.77 -5.50 11.00
N VAL A 271 27.54 -5.39 9.70
CA VAL A 271 27.27 -4.11 9.00
C VAL A 271 25.93 -3.52 9.47
N SER A 272 24.95 -4.37 9.71
CA SER A 272 23.60 -3.95 10.15
C SER A 272 23.40 -4.01 11.68
N ALA A 273 24.43 -4.38 12.44
CA ALA A 273 24.35 -4.50 13.90
C ALA A 273 23.90 -3.19 14.57
N GLY A 274 23.06 -3.30 15.60
CA GLY A 274 22.54 -2.14 16.34
C GLY A 274 21.51 -1.32 15.60
N THR A 275 21.01 -1.79 14.46
CA THR A 275 19.94 -1.13 13.68
C THR A 275 18.57 -1.49 14.27
N PHE A 276 17.76 -0.46 14.53
CA PHE A 276 16.33 -0.57 14.81
C PHE A 276 15.53 -0.17 13.59
N THR A 277 14.32 -0.69 13.48
CA THR A 277 13.36 -0.27 12.44
C THR A 277 11.95 -0.26 13.01
N GLY A 278 11.09 0.56 12.43
CA GLY A 278 9.66 0.65 12.77
C GLY A 278 8.83 0.54 11.50
N GLN A 279 7.70 -0.15 11.60
CA GLN A 279 6.75 -0.26 10.49
C GLN A 279 5.33 -0.15 11.01
N PRO A 280 4.40 0.40 10.22
CA PRO A 280 2.99 0.30 10.54
C PRO A 280 2.61 -1.14 10.85
N SER A 281 1.87 -1.33 11.92
CA SER A 281 1.48 -2.66 12.39
C SER A 281 0.00 -2.87 12.18
N ALA A 282 -0.34 -3.87 11.35
CA ALA A 282 -1.64 -4.49 11.46
C ALA A 282 -1.75 -5.23 12.81
N ASP A 283 -2.95 -5.40 13.29
CA ASP A 283 -3.21 -6.39 14.33
C ASP A 283 -3.11 -7.79 13.68
N ILE A 284 -1.99 -8.47 13.94
CA ILE A 284 -1.73 -9.81 13.37
C ILE A 284 -2.75 -10.85 13.81
N GLU A 285 -3.47 -10.60 14.89
CA GLU A 285 -4.57 -11.46 15.36
C GLU A 285 -5.91 -11.13 14.67
N SER A 286 -5.99 -10.03 13.92
CA SER A 286 -7.21 -9.66 13.22
C SER A 286 -7.60 -10.69 12.15
N GLN A 287 -8.90 -10.81 11.93
CA GLN A 287 -9.42 -11.70 10.88
C GLN A 287 -8.93 -11.29 9.49
N ALA A 288 -8.86 -9.98 9.22
CA ALA A 288 -8.39 -9.46 7.93
C ALA A 288 -6.93 -9.83 7.65
N PHE A 289 -6.05 -9.71 8.65
CA PHE A 289 -4.65 -10.09 8.50
C PHE A 289 -4.50 -11.61 8.26
N LYS A 290 -5.23 -12.44 9.00
CA LYS A 290 -5.23 -13.89 8.83
C LYS A 290 -5.72 -14.31 7.45
N LEU A 291 -6.78 -13.67 6.93
CA LEU A 291 -7.26 -13.90 5.57
C LEU A 291 -6.25 -13.46 4.50
N ALA A 292 -5.58 -12.33 4.69
CA ALA A 292 -4.52 -11.88 3.80
C ALA A 292 -3.33 -12.86 3.79
N THR A 293 -2.91 -13.33 4.97
CA THR A 293 -1.86 -14.36 5.13
C THR A 293 -2.24 -15.65 4.40
N GLN A 294 -3.47 -16.12 4.57
CA GLN A 294 -3.95 -17.32 3.86
C GLN A 294 -3.95 -17.14 2.34
N ARG A 295 -4.41 -15.97 1.86
CA ARG A 295 -4.47 -15.64 0.43
C ARG A 295 -3.08 -15.56 -0.21
N LEU A 296 -2.11 -14.96 0.48
CA LEU A 296 -0.76 -14.78 -0.02
C LEU A 296 0.13 -16.01 0.16
N GLY A 297 -0.17 -16.86 1.16
CA GLY A 297 0.65 -18.00 1.56
C GLY A 297 1.82 -17.63 2.49
N PHE A 298 1.88 -16.39 2.96
CA PHE A 298 2.86 -15.87 3.91
C PHE A 298 2.28 -14.64 4.64
N GLU A 299 2.86 -14.25 5.77
CA GLU A 299 2.46 -13.05 6.51
C GLU A 299 2.80 -11.79 5.69
N PRO A 300 1.79 -10.95 5.36
CA PRO A 300 2.04 -9.70 4.65
C PRO A 300 2.83 -8.72 5.53
N ASP A 301 3.72 -7.96 4.92
CA ASP A 301 4.23 -6.74 5.54
C ASP A 301 3.20 -5.60 5.45
N SER A 302 3.59 -4.41 5.92
CA SER A 302 2.68 -3.26 5.91
C SER A 302 2.23 -2.88 4.50
N TYR A 303 3.11 -2.92 3.50
CA TYR A 303 2.76 -2.53 2.13
C TYR A 303 1.87 -3.56 1.42
N GLU A 304 2.10 -4.84 1.64
CA GLU A 304 1.24 -5.89 1.12
C GLU A 304 -0.16 -5.86 1.77
N GLY A 305 -0.21 -5.59 3.09
CA GLY A 305 -1.47 -5.36 3.80
C GLY A 305 -2.24 -4.19 3.20
N GLN A 306 -1.58 -3.04 3.03
CA GLN A 306 -2.16 -1.82 2.47
C GLN A 306 -2.60 -1.99 1.00
N ALA A 307 -1.83 -2.72 0.20
CA ALA A 307 -2.20 -3.04 -1.18
C ALA A 307 -3.41 -3.99 -1.27
N THR A 308 -3.52 -4.95 -0.32
CA THR A 308 -4.71 -5.78 -0.14
C THR A 308 -5.94 -4.91 0.13
N ASP A 309 -5.78 -3.89 0.98
CA ASP A 309 -6.86 -2.99 1.35
C ASP A 309 -7.28 -2.08 0.19
N TRP A 310 -6.36 -1.59 -0.64
CA TRP A 310 -6.73 -0.83 -1.84
C TRP A 310 -7.65 -1.61 -2.76
N ALA A 311 -7.27 -2.85 -3.10
CA ALA A 311 -8.08 -3.68 -3.98
C ALA A 311 -9.46 -3.94 -3.37
N SER A 312 -9.53 -4.24 -2.07
CA SER A 312 -10.78 -4.48 -1.36
C SER A 312 -11.65 -3.22 -1.29
N LEU A 313 -11.09 -2.08 -0.89
CA LEU A 313 -11.79 -0.79 -0.82
C LEU A 313 -12.36 -0.37 -2.17
N VAL A 314 -11.57 -0.45 -3.24
CA VAL A 314 -12.01 -0.09 -4.59
C VAL A 314 -13.16 -0.98 -5.05
N ILE A 315 -13.03 -2.29 -4.89
CA ILE A 315 -14.04 -3.28 -5.29
C ILE A 315 -15.36 -3.07 -4.52
N LEU A 316 -15.28 -2.94 -3.20
CA LEU A 316 -16.45 -2.73 -2.34
C LEU A 316 -17.12 -1.38 -2.61
N THR A 317 -16.34 -0.35 -2.91
CA THR A 317 -16.86 0.97 -3.25
C THR A 317 -17.60 0.95 -4.60
N VAL A 318 -17.06 0.26 -5.60
CA VAL A 318 -17.74 0.05 -6.89
C VAL A 318 -19.06 -0.69 -6.71
N ALA A 319 -19.07 -1.73 -5.87
CA ALA A 319 -20.30 -2.48 -5.57
C ALA A 319 -21.35 -1.62 -4.84
N LYS A 320 -20.94 -0.83 -3.86
CA LYS A 320 -21.81 0.10 -3.11
C LYS A 320 -22.39 1.18 -4.00
N ALA A 321 -21.55 1.81 -4.82
CA ALA A 321 -21.95 2.86 -5.75
C ALA A 321 -22.75 2.33 -6.96
N LYS A 322 -22.64 1.04 -7.27
CA LYS A 322 -23.15 0.41 -8.50
C LYS A 322 -22.58 1.04 -9.78
N GLU A 323 -21.43 1.66 -9.66
CA GLU A 323 -20.76 2.41 -10.72
C GLU A 323 -19.24 2.37 -10.54
N ALA A 324 -18.49 2.18 -11.63
CA ALA A 324 -17.03 2.14 -11.63
C ALA A 324 -16.45 3.43 -12.22
N THR A 325 -16.59 4.55 -11.51
CA THR A 325 -15.98 5.85 -11.86
C THR A 325 -15.17 6.39 -10.70
N GLY A 326 -14.16 7.23 -10.98
CA GLY A 326 -13.37 7.84 -9.91
C GLY A 326 -14.20 8.73 -9.00
N THR A 327 -15.25 9.37 -9.52
CA THR A 327 -16.19 10.17 -8.71
C THR A 327 -17.01 9.27 -7.77
N ALA A 328 -17.51 8.14 -8.25
CA ALA A 328 -18.21 7.17 -7.44
C ALA A 328 -17.31 6.61 -6.31
N LEU A 329 -16.03 6.37 -6.60
CA LEU A 329 -15.03 5.95 -5.60
C LEU A 329 -14.82 7.04 -4.55
N LYS A 330 -14.58 8.27 -4.96
CA LYS A 330 -14.41 9.43 -4.08
C LYS A 330 -15.59 9.59 -3.12
N ASP A 331 -16.81 9.53 -3.62
CA ASP A 331 -18.03 9.84 -2.88
C ASP A 331 -18.48 8.69 -1.94
N ASN A 332 -17.96 7.47 -2.13
CA ASN A 332 -18.46 6.30 -1.42
C ASN A 332 -17.39 5.52 -0.63
N VAL A 333 -16.09 5.72 -0.84
CA VAL A 333 -15.05 4.94 -0.16
C VAL A 333 -15.17 4.99 1.37
N ARG A 334 -15.47 6.15 1.95
CA ARG A 334 -15.67 6.30 3.40
C ARG A 334 -16.94 5.62 3.91
N LYS A 335 -17.95 5.49 3.05
CA LYS A 335 -19.22 4.85 3.44
C LYS A 335 -19.11 3.35 3.61
N ILE A 336 -18.07 2.73 3.03
CA ILE A 336 -17.84 1.28 3.13
C ILE A 336 -16.75 0.92 4.14
N SER A 337 -15.98 1.89 4.61
CA SER A 337 -14.85 1.66 5.53
C SER A 337 -15.00 2.32 6.90
N GLN A 338 -16.06 3.12 7.10
CA GLN A 338 -16.29 3.87 8.33
C GLN A 338 -17.80 3.83 8.68
N GLY A 339 -18.08 3.79 9.96
CA GLY A 339 -19.45 3.89 10.44
C GLY A 339 -19.99 2.61 11.11
N ALA A 340 -21.31 2.53 11.28
CA ALA A 340 -21.98 1.50 12.06
C ALA A 340 -22.38 0.24 11.24
N GLY A 341 -21.85 0.06 10.04
CA GLY A 341 -22.15 -1.10 9.20
C GLY A 341 -21.60 -2.41 9.78
N GLN A 342 -22.05 -3.55 9.21
CA GLN A 342 -21.50 -4.85 9.54
C GLN A 342 -19.99 -4.87 9.23
N LYS A 343 -19.17 -5.26 10.20
CA LYS A 343 -17.73 -5.45 9.96
C LYS A 343 -17.52 -6.58 8.96
N VAL A 344 -16.68 -6.32 7.96
CA VAL A 344 -16.28 -7.27 6.92
C VAL A 344 -14.77 -7.21 6.74
N TYR A 345 -14.15 -8.36 6.50
CA TYR A 345 -12.69 -8.52 6.56
C TYR A 345 -12.08 -8.95 5.21
N SER A 346 -12.91 -9.04 4.18
CA SER A 346 -12.48 -9.32 2.81
C SER A 346 -13.44 -8.70 1.79
N ALA A 347 -12.95 -8.51 0.56
CA ALA A 347 -13.79 -8.03 -0.53
C ALA A 347 -14.96 -8.98 -0.82
N VAL A 348 -14.73 -10.31 -0.81
CA VAL A 348 -15.78 -11.30 -1.08
C VAL A 348 -16.87 -11.28 -0.01
N GLU A 349 -16.48 -11.20 1.27
CA GLU A 349 -17.44 -11.07 2.37
C GLU A 349 -18.28 -9.79 2.24
N GLY A 350 -17.61 -8.65 1.97
CA GLY A 350 -18.27 -7.37 1.80
C GLY A 350 -19.21 -7.34 0.59
N LEU A 351 -18.83 -7.92 -0.54
CA LEU A 351 -19.70 -8.05 -1.71
C LEU A 351 -20.98 -8.85 -1.40
N LYS A 352 -20.87 -9.94 -0.64
CA LYS A 352 -22.02 -10.73 -0.20
C LYS A 352 -22.94 -9.89 0.69
N ALA A 353 -22.40 -9.20 1.68
CA ALA A 353 -23.20 -8.36 2.58
C ALA A 353 -23.90 -7.22 1.83
N LEU A 354 -23.21 -6.56 0.89
CA LEU A 354 -23.82 -5.51 0.04
C LEU A 354 -24.92 -6.06 -0.88
N ALA A 355 -24.77 -7.28 -1.42
CA ALA A 355 -25.79 -7.93 -2.22
C ALA A 355 -27.06 -8.28 -1.40
N GLU A 356 -26.90 -8.53 -0.09
CA GLU A 356 -27.99 -8.71 0.86
C GLU A 356 -28.64 -7.37 1.32
N GLY A 357 -28.16 -6.22 0.80
CA GLY A 357 -28.65 -4.88 1.16
C GLY A 357 -28.13 -4.36 2.49
N LYS A 358 -27.10 -4.96 3.07
CA LYS A 358 -26.49 -4.52 4.33
C LYS A 358 -25.54 -3.36 4.13
N GLU A 359 -25.47 -2.45 5.10
CA GLU A 359 -24.36 -1.52 5.24
C GLU A 359 -23.15 -2.26 5.82
N ILE A 360 -21.96 -1.91 5.33
CA ILE A 360 -20.70 -2.55 5.75
C ILE A 360 -19.72 -1.55 6.35
N ASN A 361 -18.80 -2.07 7.17
CA ASN A 361 -17.60 -1.40 7.63
C ASN A 361 -16.40 -2.32 7.35
N TYR A 362 -15.57 -1.97 6.38
CA TYR A 362 -14.41 -2.76 5.98
C TYR A 362 -13.25 -2.55 6.96
N GLU A 363 -12.85 -3.63 7.60
CA GLU A 363 -11.65 -3.71 8.45
C GLU A 363 -10.51 -4.34 7.64
N GLY A 364 -9.44 -3.57 7.43
CA GLY A 364 -8.37 -3.95 6.51
C GLY A 364 -7.29 -4.86 7.10
N ALA A 365 -6.49 -5.44 6.21
CA ALA A 365 -5.32 -6.23 6.56
C ALA A 365 -4.17 -5.35 7.11
N SER A 366 -4.15 -4.05 6.80
CA SER A 366 -3.20 -3.08 7.37
C SER A 366 -3.73 -2.39 8.63
N GLY A 367 -4.97 -2.62 9.01
CA GLY A 367 -5.67 -2.01 10.13
C GLY A 367 -7.02 -1.39 9.72
N PRO A 368 -7.66 -0.63 10.62
CA PRO A 368 -8.86 0.12 10.28
C PRO A 368 -8.60 1.07 9.11
N CYS A 369 -9.52 1.07 8.15
CA CYS A 369 -9.45 1.95 6.98
C CYS A 369 -10.32 3.21 7.19
N ASP A 370 -10.16 3.83 8.35
CA ASP A 370 -10.86 5.07 8.72
C ASP A 370 -10.07 6.28 8.21
N PHE A 371 -10.66 7.02 7.27
CA PHE A 371 -9.99 8.15 6.62
C PHE A 371 -10.47 9.48 7.17
N THR A 372 -9.54 10.41 7.35
CA THR A 372 -9.83 11.83 7.60
C THR A 372 -10.49 12.45 6.35
N GLU A 373 -11.00 13.69 6.49
CA GLU A 373 -11.57 14.42 5.35
C GLU A 373 -10.59 14.61 4.19
N ILE A 374 -9.30 14.73 4.49
CA ILE A 374 -8.24 14.87 3.49
C ILE A 374 -7.66 13.54 2.99
N GLY A 375 -8.23 12.38 3.40
CA GLY A 375 -7.85 11.08 2.86
C GLY A 375 -6.71 10.36 3.57
N ASP A 376 -6.22 10.85 4.72
CA ASP A 376 -5.28 10.13 5.59
C ASP A 376 -5.98 9.10 6.45
N ILE A 377 -5.33 7.98 6.78
CA ILE A 377 -5.79 7.14 7.88
C ILE A 377 -5.69 7.92 9.21
N GLN A 378 -6.65 7.66 10.11
CA GLN A 378 -6.76 8.43 11.36
C GLN A 378 -5.74 8.03 12.40
N ASP A 379 -5.43 6.73 12.50
CA ASP A 379 -4.53 6.16 13.50
C ASP A 379 -3.80 4.94 12.97
N CYS A 380 -2.66 4.62 13.57
CA CYS A 380 -1.87 3.44 13.25
C CYS A 380 -0.96 3.08 14.42
N LYS A 381 -0.89 1.80 14.76
CA LYS A 381 0.14 1.26 15.65
C LYS A 381 1.43 1.00 14.87
N PHE A 382 2.55 0.97 15.59
CA PHE A 382 3.86 0.69 15.01
C PHE A 382 4.50 -0.51 15.71
N ARG A 383 5.02 -1.43 14.91
CA ARG A 383 5.85 -2.54 15.36
C ARG A 383 7.32 -2.16 15.20
N PHE A 384 8.05 -2.20 16.29
CA PHE A 384 9.49 -1.94 16.31
C PHE A 384 10.25 -3.26 16.33
N LEU A 385 11.30 -3.33 15.52
CA LEU A 385 12.17 -4.47 15.35
C LEU A 385 13.63 -4.04 15.54
N GLN A 386 14.51 -4.99 15.87
CA GLN A 386 15.95 -4.79 15.94
C GLN A 386 16.67 -5.84 15.11
N VAL A 387 17.68 -5.44 14.38
CA VAL A 387 18.57 -6.38 13.67
C VAL A 387 19.52 -7.02 14.68
N LYS A 388 19.40 -8.35 14.82
CA LYS A 388 20.28 -9.19 15.65
C LYS A 388 20.79 -10.36 14.82
N GLY A 389 22.11 -10.48 14.68
CA GLY A 389 22.72 -11.54 13.87
C GLY A 389 22.25 -11.55 12.41
N GLY A 390 21.95 -10.38 11.83
CA GLY A 390 21.43 -10.25 10.47
C GLY A 390 19.93 -10.48 10.34
N ALA A 391 19.18 -10.81 11.40
CA ALA A 391 17.76 -11.08 11.37
C ALA A 391 16.95 -10.01 12.12
N LEU A 392 15.76 -9.69 11.61
CA LEU A 392 14.81 -8.81 12.26
C LEU A 392 14.15 -9.50 13.46
N THR A 393 14.32 -8.96 14.65
CA THR A 393 13.80 -9.49 15.92
C THR A 393 12.81 -8.50 16.52
N PHE A 394 11.67 -8.99 16.98
CA PHE A 394 10.62 -8.17 17.61
C PHE A 394 11.13 -7.48 18.89
N VAL A 395 10.76 -6.21 19.06
CA VAL A 395 11.05 -5.40 20.26
C VAL A 395 9.77 -5.03 20.97
N LYS A 396 8.85 -4.31 20.31
CA LYS A 396 7.56 -3.91 20.90
C LYS A 396 6.57 -3.43 19.82
N ILE A 397 5.31 -3.33 20.19
CA ILE A 397 4.28 -2.52 19.50
C ILE A 397 4.01 -1.28 20.36
N ALA A 398 3.83 -0.14 19.70
CA ALA A 398 3.44 1.12 20.34
C ALA A 398 2.46 1.89 19.46
#